data_d521902d0dd5a715855482f9f51f8cf6
#
_entry.id   d521902d0dd5a715855482f9f51f8cf6
#
_cell.length_a   1.000
_cell.length_b   1.000
_cell.length_c   1.000
_cell.angle_alpha   90.00
_cell.angle_beta   90.00
_cell.angle_gamma   90.00
#
_symmetry.space_group_name_H-M   'P 1'
#
loop_
_entity.id
_entity.type
_entity.pdbx_description
1 polymer ?
#
loop_
_entity_poly.entity_id
_entity_poly.type
_entity_poly.pdbx_seq_one_letter_code
_entity_poly.pdbx_strand_id
1 'polypeptide(L)' 'MLTKSQISEIVDMALCDETPFDGIEAVYGLKESAVMRLMQSNLKPGSYRAWRKRVRTFRNRREVYKNQN' A
#
# COMPACT_ATOMS: atom_id res chain seq x y z
N MET A 1 14.46 -2.50 12.72
CA MET A 1 13.19 -2.00 13.23
C MET A 1 12.87 -0.65 12.63
N LEU A 2 11.65 -0.42 12.22
CA LEU A 2 11.28 0.86 11.60
C LEU A 2 11.08 1.94 12.67
N THR A 3 11.58 3.14 12.37
CA THR A 3 11.34 4.30 13.23
C THR A 3 9.95 4.86 12.94
N LYS A 4 9.46 5.72 13.83
CA LYS A 4 8.18 6.40 13.61
C LYS A 4 8.19 7.21 12.33
N SER A 5 9.31 7.86 12.01
CA SER A 5 9.44 8.63 10.78
C SER A 5 9.33 7.72 9.55
N GLN A 6 9.97 6.56 9.60
CA GLN A 6 9.92 5.60 8.51
C GLN A 6 8.51 5.04 8.33
N ILE A 7 7.84 4.72 9.44
CA ILE A 7 6.48 4.23 9.40
C ILE A 7 5.56 5.28 8.79
N SER A 8 5.70 6.53 9.21
CA SER A 8 4.90 7.63 8.66
C SER A 8 5.11 7.78 7.16
N GLU A 9 6.35 7.67 6.72
CA GLU A 9 6.69 7.75 5.30
C GLU A 9 6.08 6.59 4.52
N ILE A 10 6.13 5.38 5.06
CA ILE A 10 5.53 4.21 4.42
C ILE A 10 4.03 4.38 4.30
N VAL A 11 3.38 4.88 5.35
CA VAL A 11 1.94 5.15 5.32
C VAL A 11 1.60 6.15 4.22
N ASP A 12 2.38 7.23 4.13
CA ASP A 12 2.18 8.24 3.09
C ASP A 12 2.35 7.65 1.70
N MET A 13 3.39 6.84 1.50
CA MET A 13 3.62 6.17 0.23
C MET A 13 2.49 5.22 -0.13
N ALA A 14 2.00 4.47 0.86
CA ALA A 14 0.91 3.53 0.64
C ALA A 14 -0.41 4.20 0.32
N LEU A 15 -0.63 5.41 0.85
CA LEU A 15 -1.82 6.19 0.57
C LEU A 15 -1.72 6.90 -0.78
N CYS A 16 -0.52 6.99 -1.34
CA CYS A 16 -0.29 7.63 -2.63
C CYS A 16 -0.63 6.66 -3.76
N ASP A 17 -1.46 7.10 -4.68
CA ASP A 17 -1.89 6.25 -5.78
C ASP A 17 -0.76 5.96 -6.78
N GLU A 18 0.28 6.78 -6.76
CA GLU A 18 1.40 6.64 -7.69
C GLU A 18 2.52 5.75 -7.18
N THR A 19 2.54 5.46 -5.89
CA THR A 19 3.62 4.68 -5.28
C THR A 19 3.04 3.44 -4.61
N PRO A 20 2.68 2.43 -5.40
CA PRO A 20 2.15 1.20 -4.84
C PRO A 20 3.24 0.39 -4.14
N PHE A 21 2.92 -0.83 -3.81
CA PHE A 21 3.78 -1.72 -3.04
C PHE A 21 5.19 -1.87 -3.61
N ASP A 22 5.34 -1.78 -4.93
CA ASP A 22 6.65 -1.91 -5.57
C ASP A 22 7.63 -0.85 -5.10
N GLY A 23 7.16 0.39 -4.99
CA GLY A 23 8.00 1.48 -4.51
C GLY A 23 8.44 1.29 -3.08
N ILE A 24 7.51 0.86 -2.23
CA ILE A 24 7.81 0.60 -0.82
C ILE A 24 8.79 -0.55 -0.69
N GLU A 25 8.61 -1.60 -1.46
CA GLU A 25 9.53 -2.74 -1.44
C GLU A 25 10.93 -2.31 -1.87
N ALA A 26 11.04 -1.49 -2.90
CA ALA A 26 12.32 -1.02 -3.39
C ALA A 26 13.08 -0.19 -2.35
N VAL A 27 12.36 0.65 -1.61
CA VAL A 27 12.98 1.56 -0.64
C VAL A 27 13.21 0.88 0.71
N TYR A 28 12.23 0.13 1.18
CA TYR A 28 12.23 -0.42 2.54
C TYR A 28 12.35 -1.94 2.59
N GLY A 29 12.27 -2.62 1.46
CA GLY A 29 12.34 -4.08 1.42
C GLY A 29 11.10 -4.75 2.00
N LEU A 30 9.98 -4.04 2.09
CA LEU A 30 8.74 -4.58 2.65
C LEU A 30 7.83 -5.11 1.54
N LYS A 31 7.40 -6.34 1.70
CA LYS A 31 6.43 -6.95 0.79
C LYS A 31 5.04 -6.45 1.09
N GLU A 32 4.11 -6.70 0.16
CA GLU A 32 2.73 -6.27 0.28
C GLU A 32 2.08 -6.67 1.60
N SER A 33 2.28 -7.91 2.03
CA SER A 33 1.68 -8.38 3.29
C SER A 33 2.18 -7.60 4.49
N ALA A 34 3.47 -7.24 4.50
CA ALA A 34 4.03 -6.45 5.59
C ALA A 34 3.47 -5.03 5.59
N VAL A 35 3.31 -4.43 4.40
CA VAL A 35 2.70 -3.11 4.28
C VAL A 35 1.25 -3.13 4.75
N MET A 36 0.51 -4.16 4.38
CA MET A 36 -0.88 -4.33 4.81
C MET A 36 -0.99 -4.34 6.33
N ARG A 37 -0.13 -5.12 7.00
CA ARG A 37 -0.12 -5.18 8.46
C ARG A 37 0.20 -3.83 9.08
N LEU A 38 1.18 -3.15 8.51
CA LEU A 38 1.60 -1.85 8.99
C LEU A 38 0.47 -0.83 8.86
N MET A 39 -0.22 -0.84 7.73
CA MET A 39 -1.36 0.05 7.52
C MET A 39 -2.49 -0.28 8.48
N GLN A 40 -2.78 -1.56 8.71
CA GLN A 40 -3.80 -1.97 9.65
C GLN A 40 -3.51 -1.45 11.07
N SER A 41 -2.25 -1.45 11.46
CA SER A 41 -1.84 -0.98 12.79
C SER A 41 -1.87 0.53 12.92
N ASN A 42 -1.68 1.26 11.82
CA ASN A 42 -1.50 2.70 11.86
C ASN A 42 -2.70 3.50 11.39
N LEU A 43 -3.67 2.87 10.74
CA LEU A 43 -4.89 3.52 10.30
C LEU A 43 -6.05 3.11 11.18
N LYS A 44 -7.02 4.01 11.31
CA LYS A 44 -8.28 3.66 11.96
C LYS A 44 -9.00 2.59 11.12
N PRO A 45 -9.84 1.74 11.74
CA PRO A 45 -10.49 0.65 11.01
C PRO A 45 -11.23 1.09 9.75
N GLY A 46 -11.95 2.20 9.81
CA GLY A 46 -12.66 2.73 8.66
C GLY A 46 -11.73 3.18 7.54
N SER A 47 -10.65 3.87 7.91
CA SER A 47 -9.65 4.33 6.95
C SER A 47 -8.92 3.15 6.31
N TYR A 48 -8.59 2.15 7.09
CA TYR A 48 -7.94 0.96 6.58
C TYR A 48 -8.82 0.22 5.57
N ARG A 49 -10.10 0.09 5.88
CA ARG A 49 -11.07 -0.54 4.99
C ARG A 49 -11.17 0.20 3.66
N ALA A 50 -11.27 1.52 3.72
CA ALA A 50 -11.34 2.36 2.53
C ALA A 50 -10.08 2.22 1.69
N TRP A 51 -8.92 2.19 2.33
CA TRP A 51 -7.64 2.02 1.65
C TRP A 51 -7.55 0.66 0.96
N ARG A 52 -7.95 -0.40 1.63
CA ARG A 52 -7.95 -1.74 1.03
C ARG A 52 -8.83 -1.82 -0.20
N LYS A 53 -9.95 -1.15 -0.17
CA LYS A 53 -10.87 -1.10 -1.31
C LYS A 53 -10.20 -0.42 -2.50
N ARG A 54 -9.46 0.66 -2.26
CA ARG A 54 -8.72 1.36 -3.30
C ARG A 54 -7.62 0.48 -3.88
N VAL A 55 -6.90 -0.22 -3.05
CA VAL A 55 -5.84 -1.14 -3.48
C VAL A 55 -6.41 -2.24 -4.38
N ARG A 56 -7.55 -2.79 -4.02
CA ARG A 56 -8.22 -3.81 -4.82
C ARG A 56 -8.62 -3.25 -6.19
N THR A 57 -9.14 -2.04 -6.22
CA THR A 57 -9.52 -1.38 -7.47
C THR A 57 -8.30 -1.20 -8.38
N PHE A 58 -7.18 -0.80 -7.82
CA PHE A 58 -5.94 -0.67 -8.58
C PHE A 58 -5.49 -1.98 -9.19
N ARG A 59 -5.53 -3.04 -8.41
CA ARG A 59 -5.16 -4.36 -8.90
C ARG A 59 -6.04 -4.81 -10.04
N ASN A 60 -7.34 -4.65 -9.89
CA ASN A 60 -8.29 -5.03 -10.93
C ASN A 60 -8.05 -4.25 -12.21
N ARG A 61 -7.75 -2.97 -12.10
CA ARG A 61 -7.41 -2.15 -13.26
C ARG A 61 -6.18 -2.67 -13.97
N ARG A 62 -5.14 -3.03 -13.23
CA ARG A 62 -3.90 -3.54 -13.82
C ARG A 62 -4.16 -4.85 -14.54
N GLU A 63 -4.95 -5.73 -13.97
CA GLU A 63 -5.29 -7.01 -14.58
C GLU A 63 -6.10 -6.81 -15.85
N VAL A 64 -7.11 -5.95 -15.81
CA VAL A 64 -7.93 -5.65 -17.00
C VAL A 64 -7.07 -5.04 -18.09
N TYR A 65 -6.17 -4.16 -17.73
CA TYR A 65 -5.27 -3.52 -18.68
C TYR A 65 -4.38 -4.55 -19.36
N LYS A 66 -3.83 -5.48 -18.60
CA LYS A 66 -3.00 -6.56 -19.14
C LYS A 66 -3.78 -7.46 -20.08
N ASN A 67 -5.02 -7.76 -19.72
CA ASN A 67 -5.85 -8.68 -20.50
C ASN A 67 -6.26 -8.08 -21.83
N GLN A 68 -6.28 -6.77 -21.95
CA GLN A 68 -6.62 -6.10 -23.20
C GLN A 68 -5.47 -6.03 -24.19
N ASN A 69 -4.28 -6.31 -23.72
CA ASN A 69 -3.09 -6.33 -24.56
C ASN A 69 -2.82 -7.75 -25.04
#